data_435dd1f579371f59e5b621dfcbc6285c
#
_entry.id   435dd1f579371f59e5b621dfcbc6285c
#
_cell.length_a   1.000
_cell.length_b   1.000
_cell.length_c   1.000
_cell.angle_alpha   90.00
_cell.angle_beta   90.00
_cell.angle_gamma   90.00
#
_symmetry.space_group_name_H-M   'P 1'
#
loop_
_entity.id
_entity.type
_entity.pdbx_description
1 polymer ?
#
loop_
_entity_poly.entity_id
_entity_poly.type
_entity_poly.pdbx_seq_one_letter_code
_entity_poly.pdbx_strand_id
1 'polypeptide(L)'
;MAAELVESYEYKDGYLIRKVKTRDDAFVSSMLPSNVAYNNITPEDYDLCWLKMKSKPVLNNPSKEMKLVDLFSSTGPMTLGLVEADRALGIKISPSFAIDFEKSAAANYKLNFPECIVANDDINNILDGDLGTVPSALEKRTIKKLGDIDIVIAGLCTFSYATYNLRK
;
A
#
# COMPACT_ATOMS: atom_id res chain seq x y z
N MET A 1 2.29 -23.00 15.73
CA MET A 1 2.70 -21.86 16.58
C MET A 1 2.80 -20.64 15.68
N ALA A 2 2.14 -19.54 16.00
CA ALA A 2 2.34 -18.28 15.29
C ALA A 2 3.78 -17.82 15.57
N ALA A 3 4.52 -17.41 14.53
CA ALA A 3 5.84 -16.82 14.72
C ALA A 3 5.66 -15.50 15.47
N GLU A 4 6.34 -15.35 16.60
CA GLU A 4 6.33 -14.11 17.34
C GLU A 4 7.06 -13.04 16.52
N LEU A 5 6.41 -11.92 16.29
CA LEU A 5 7.03 -10.78 15.63
C LEU A 5 7.98 -10.12 16.64
N VAL A 6 9.29 -10.19 16.38
CA VAL A 6 10.29 -9.54 17.21
C VAL A 6 10.66 -8.21 16.60
N GLU A 7 10.32 -7.14 17.30
CA GLU A 7 10.64 -5.77 16.91
C GLU A 7 11.52 -5.09 17.97
N SER A 8 12.39 -4.21 17.54
CA SER A 8 13.16 -3.34 18.41
C SER A 8 13.28 -1.94 17.82
N TYR A 9 13.43 -0.96 18.69
CA TYR A 9 13.47 0.45 18.33
C TYR A 9 14.73 1.09 18.93
N GLU A 10 15.40 1.92 18.13
CA GLU A 10 16.56 2.68 18.58
C GLU A 10 16.58 4.09 17.97
N TYR A 11 17.21 5.04 18.65
CA TYR A 11 17.53 6.35 18.09
C TYR A 11 19.02 6.42 17.82
N LYS A 12 19.39 6.74 16.59
CA LYS A 12 20.78 6.86 16.17
C LYS A 12 20.93 7.88 15.06
N ASP A 13 21.91 8.76 15.21
CA ASP A 13 22.33 9.72 14.18
C ASP A 13 21.18 10.59 13.60
N GLY A 14 20.21 10.98 14.43
CA GLY A 14 19.07 11.78 14.00
C GLY A 14 17.93 10.97 13.38
N TYR A 15 17.92 9.65 13.56
CA TYR A 15 16.88 8.76 13.05
C TYR A 15 16.28 7.89 14.15
N LEU A 16 14.94 7.75 14.09
CA LEU A 16 14.26 6.65 14.75
C LEU A 16 14.34 5.42 13.84
N ILE A 17 14.85 4.32 14.36
CA ILE A 17 15.07 3.08 13.61
C ILE A 17 14.22 1.99 14.22
N ARG A 18 13.34 1.39 13.40
CA ARG A 18 12.61 0.18 13.70
C ARG A 18 13.32 -0.99 13.05
N LYS A 19 13.61 -2.04 13.80
CA LYS A 19 14.16 -3.30 13.32
C LYS A 19 13.14 -4.40 13.49
N VAL A 20 12.93 -5.19 12.47
CA VAL A 20 12.00 -6.33 12.46
C VAL A 20 12.81 -7.57 12.14
N LYS A 21 12.67 -8.61 12.98
CA LYS A 21 13.29 -9.90 12.76
C LYS A 21 12.49 -10.69 11.73
N THR A 22 13.13 -11.14 10.67
CA THR A 22 12.53 -11.98 9.64
C THR A 22 12.53 -13.45 10.02
N ARG A 23 11.85 -14.31 9.25
CA ARG A 23 11.75 -15.76 9.55
C ARG A 23 13.07 -16.49 9.46
N ASP A 24 14.02 -15.98 8.71
CA ASP A 24 15.39 -16.50 8.52
C ASP A 24 16.40 -15.90 9.49
N ASP A 25 15.91 -15.36 10.61
CA ASP A 25 16.70 -14.75 11.67
C ASP A 25 17.49 -13.48 11.27
N ALA A 26 17.29 -12.97 10.06
CA ALA A 26 17.82 -11.69 9.65
C ALA A 26 17.01 -10.53 10.24
N PHE A 27 17.62 -9.34 10.29
CA PHE A 27 16.91 -8.12 10.65
C PHE A 27 16.81 -7.20 9.43
N VAL A 28 15.60 -6.68 9.20
CA VAL A 28 15.38 -5.55 8.29
C VAL A 28 15.07 -4.31 9.09
N SER A 29 15.47 -3.16 8.61
CA SER A 29 15.29 -1.90 9.35
C SER A 29 14.66 -0.83 8.47
N SER A 30 13.80 -0.04 9.09
CA SER A 30 13.24 1.18 8.51
C SER A 30 13.59 2.37 9.39
N MET A 31 13.86 3.51 8.77
CA MET A 31 14.34 4.72 9.46
C MET A 31 13.40 5.89 9.17
N LEU A 32 13.16 6.70 10.21
CA LEU A 32 12.46 7.97 10.11
C LEU A 32 13.37 9.09 10.65
N PRO A 33 13.56 10.20 9.92
CA PRO A 33 14.30 11.32 10.44
C PRO A 33 13.58 11.94 11.65
N SER A 34 14.30 12.23 12.70
CA SER A 34 13.77 12.87 13.90
C SER A 34 14.71 13.93 14.43
N ASN A 35 14.16 15.10 14.72
CA ASN A 35 14.90 16.21 15.36
C ASN A 35 14.88 16.11 16.90
N VAL A 36 14.22 15.08 17.45
CA VAL A 36 14.13 14.84 18.88
C VAL A 36 14.92 13.58 19.22
N ALA A 37 15.82 13.68 20.19
CA ALA A 37 16.54 12.53 20.73
C ALA A 37 15.62 11.76 21.70
N TYR A 38 15.67 10.44 21.62
CA TYR A 38 14.87 9.55 22.46
C TYR A 38 15.81 8.67 23.29
N ASN A 39 15.49 8.51 24.58
CA ASN A 39 16.26 7.62 25.46
C ASN A 39 15.63 6.21 25.54
N ASN A 40 14.30 6.13 25.57
CA ASN A 40 13.56 4.88 25.47
C ASN A 40 12.49 5.08 24.40
N ILE A 41 12.54 4.30 23.35
CA ILE A 41 11.63 4.44 22.20
C ILE A 41 10.57 3.37 22.30
N THR A 42 9.31 3.79 22.20
CA THR A 42 8.18 2.88 22.08
C THR A 42 7.72 2.78 20.63
N PRO A 43 6.92 1.76 20.26
CA PRO A 43 6.28 1.70 18.95
C PRO A 43 5.48 2.97 18.64
N GLU A 44 4.78 3.51 19.62
CA GLU A 44 3.96 4.70 19.52
C GLU A 44 4.79 5.95 19.18
N ASP A 45 6.02 6.06 19.70
CA ASP A 45 6.94 7.16 19.36
C ASP A 45 7.33 7.12 17.88
N TYR A 46 7.57 5.91 17.35
CA TYR A 46 7.87 5.70 15.94
C TYR A 46 6.67 6.07 15.05
N ASP A 47 5.47 5.58 15.41
CA ASP A 47 4.24 5.86 14.68
C ASP A 47 3.90 7.35 14.71
N LEU A 48 4.07 8.01 15.87
CA LEU A 48 3.83 9.45 16.01
C LEU A 48 4.83 10.28 15.20
N CYS A 49 6.08 9.83 15.13
CA CYS A 49 7.09 10.46 14.26
C CYS A 49 6.65 10.37 12.79
N TRP A 50 6.21 9.18 12.36
CA TRP A 50 5.72 8.97 10.99
C TRP A 50 4.51 9.86 10.67
N LEU A 51 3.51 9.91 11.56
CA LEU A 51 2.30 10.73 11.38
C LEU A 51 2.58 12.24 11.28
N LYS A 52 3.67 12.71 11.89
CA LYS A 52 4.08 14.13 11.84
C LYS A 52 4.92 14.47 10.61
N MET A 53 5.29 13.52 9.79
CA MET A 53 6.10 13.78 8.60
C MET A 53 5.31 14.57 7.56
N LYS A 54 5.99 15.50 6.89
CA LYS A 54 5.43 16.31 5.78
C LYS A 54 5.41 15.56 4.45
N SER A 55 6.17 14.48 4.34
CA SER A 55 6.28 13.63 3.14
C SER A 55 6.48 12.19 3.56
N LYS A 56 6.08 11.27 2.69
CA LYS A 56 6.31 9.83 2.92
C LYS A 56 7.80 9.54 3.03
N PRO A 57 8.21 8.63 3.95
CA PRO A 57 9.60 8.20 4.03
C PRO A 57 10.02 7.54 2.71
N VAL A 58 11.23 7.83 2.27
CA VAL A 58 11.81 7.25 1.05
C VAL A 58 12.62 6.01 1.43
N LEU A 59 12.41 4.92 0.70
CA LEU A 59 13.26 3.75 0.78
C LEU A 59 14.42 3.88 -0.21
N ASN A 60 15.64 4.04 0.32
CA ASN A 60 16.84 4.05 -0.49
C ASN A 60 17.36 2.61 -0.68
N ASN A 61 17.77 2.28 -1.90
CA ASN A 61 18.33 0.97 -2.24
C ASN A 61 17.42 -0.22 -1.86
N PRO A 62 16.20 -0.31 -2.41
CA PRO A 62 15.31 -1.43 -2.14
C PRO A 62 15.94 -2.75 -2.58
N SER A 63 15.75 -3.82 -1.82
CA SER A 63 16.18 -5.17 -2.18
C SER A 63 15.35 -5.74 -3.34
N LYS A 64 14.10 -5.29 -3.44
CA LYS A 64 13.14 -5.68 -4.48
C LYS A 64 12.17 -4.53 -4.74
N GLU A 65 11.70 -4.40 -5.99
CA GLU A 65 10.56 -3.57 -6.35
C GLU A 65 9.41 -4.46 -6.82
N MET A 66 8.19 -4.16 -6.38
CA MET A 66 6.98 -4.90 -6.72
C MET A 66 5.90 -3.94 -7.20
N LYS A 67 5.21 -4.31 -8.28
CA LYS A 67 4.11 -3.52 -8.85
C LYS A 67 2.78 -3.93 -8.26
N LEU A 68 2.01 -2.93 -7.85
CA LEU A 68 0.71 -3.08 -7.20
C LEU A 68 -0.42 -2.55 -8.09
N VAL A 69 -1.51 -3.30 -8.14
CA VAL A 69 -2.82 -2.86 -8.64
C VAL A 69 -3.79 -2.79 -7.45
N ASP A 70 -4.51 -1.68 -7.33
CA ASP A 70 -5.50 -1.45 -6.27
C ASP A 70 -6.90 -1.29 -6.88
N LEU A 71 -7.77 -2.27 -6.63
CA LEU A 71 -9.15 -2.28 -7.10
C LEU A 71 -10.08 -1.81 -5.96
N PHE A 72 -11.05 -0.95 -6.29
CA PHE A 72 -11.89 -0.27 -5.32
C PHE A 72 -11.06 0.54 -4.32
N SER A 73 -10.14 1.29 -4.87
CA SER A 73 -8.97 1.84 -4.18
C SER A 73 -9.28 2.92 -3.14
N SER A 74 -10.49 3.51 -3.17
CA SER A 74 -10.83 4.64 -2.32
C SER A 74 -9.75 5.73 -2.39
N THR A 75 -9.34 6.29 -1.25
CA THR A 75 -8.23 7.27 -1.15
C THR A 75 -6.84 6.62 -1.03
N GLY A 76 -6.75 5.30 -1.05
CA GLY A 76 -5.52 4.51 -1.00
C GLY A 76 -5.04 4.07 0.38
N PRO A 77 -5.89 3.88 1.41
CA PRO A 77 -5.42 3.51 2.74
C PRO A 77 -4.77 2.12 2.77
N MET A 78 -5.31 1.14 2.02
CA MET A 78 -4.72 -0.19 1.91
C MET A 78 -3.36 -0.14 1.22
N THR A 79 -3.26 0.58 0.10
CA THR A 79 -1.99 0.82 -0.58
C THR A 79 -0.98 1.47 0.34
N LEU A 80 -1.37 2.48 1.12
CA LEU A 80 -0.46 3.16 2.05
C LEU A 80 0.06 2.19 3.11
N GLY A 81 -0.83 1.39 3.71
CA GLY A 81 -0.44 0.39 4.70
C GLY A 81 0.55 -0.64 4.14
N LEU A 82 0.30 -1.12 2.91
CA LEU A 82 1.17 -2.08 2.24
C LEU A 82 2.55 -1.45 1.92
N VAL A 83 2.56 -0.24 1.35
CA VAL A 83 3.81 0.49 1.06
C VAL A 83 4.66 0.66 2.31
N GLU A 84 4.06 0.98 3.45
CA GLU A 84 4.79 1.15 4.71
C GLU A 84 5.27 -0.16 5.31
N ALA A 85 4.46 -1.22 5.25
CA ALA A 85 4.86 -2.55 5.73
C ALA A 85 6.04 -3.10 4.92
N ASP A 86 5.97 -3.01 3.59
CA ASP A 86 7.03 -3.50 2.71
C ASP A 86 8.29 -2.62 2.77
N ARG A 87 8.13 -1.31 2.97
CA ARG A 87 9.26 -0.41 3.23
C ARG A 87 10.04 -0.85 4.49
N ALA A 88 9.34 -1.28 5.53
CA ALA A 88 9.97 -1.83 6.73
C ALA A 88 10.75 -3.13 6.46
N LEU A 89 10.38 -3.86 5.39
CA LEU A 89 11.06 -5.07 4.92
C LEU A 89 12.12 -4.80 3.85
N GLY A 90 12.40 -3.54 3.54
CA GLY A 90 13.36 -3.17 2.49
C GLY A 90 12.84 -3.43 1.07
N ILE A 91 11.53 -3.55 0.90
CA ILE A 91 10.84 -3.77 -0.38
C ILE A 91 10.15 -2.47 -0.80
N LYS A 92 10.27 -2.11 -2.06
CA LYS A 92 9.56 -0.98 -2.65
C LYS A 92 8.29 -1.46 -3.33
N ILE A 93 7.14 -0.99 -2.87
CA ILE A 93 5.87 -1.14 -3.59
C ILE A 93 5.65 0.07 -4.48
N SER A 94 5.42 -0.19 -5.76
CA SER A 94 5.11 0.82 -6.77
C SER A 94 3.65 0.64 -7.22
N PRO A 95 2.69 1.45 -6.71
CA PRO A 95 1.33 1.44 -7.20
C PRO A 95 1.32 1.85 -8.68
N SER A 96 1.00 0.91 -9.57
CA SER A 96 1.03 1.11 -11.02
C SER A 96 -0.33 1.47 -11.58
N PHE A 97 -1.39 0.92 -10.97
CA PHE A 97 -2.76 1.19 -11.38
C PHE A 97 -3.71 1.14 -10.19
N ALA A 98 -4.68 2.05 -10.16
CA ALA A 98 -5.77 2.06 -9.20
C ALA A 98 -7.08 2.43 -9.90
N ILE A 99 -8.20 1.93 -9.39
CA ILE A 99 -9.52 2.25 -9.91
C ILE A 99 -10.51 2.44 -8.78
N ASP A 100 -11.30 3.51 -8.90
CA ASP A 100 -12.48 3.75 -8.06
C ASP A 100 -13.53 4.53 -8.85
N PHE A 101 -14.81 4.20 -8.66
CA PHE A 101 -15.89 4.90 -9.33
C PHE A 101 -16.17 6.28 -8.72
N GLU A 102 -15.81 6.48 -7.44
CA GLU A 102 -16.02 7.74 -6.74
C GLU A 102 -14.93 8.75 -7.11
N LYS A 103 -15.34 9.83 -7.78
CA LYS A 103 -14.42 10.84 -8.34
C LYS A 103 -13.50 11.47 -7.29
N SER A 104 -14.05 11.78 -6.12
CA SER A 104 -13.29 12.40 -5.04
C SER A 104 -12.26 11.44 -4.45
N ALA A 105 -12.60 10.15 -4.34
CA ALA A 105 -11.70 9.10 -3.89
C ALA A 105 -10.54 8.92 -4.88
N ALA A 106 -10.83 8.74 -6.17
CA ALA A 106 -9.82 8.61 -7.21
C ALA A 106 -8.88 9.83 -7.29
N ALA A 107 -9.42 11.04 -7.15
CA ALA A 107 -8.62 12.27 -7.12
C ALA A 107 -7.67 12.30 -5.91
N ASN A 108 -8.15 11.93 -4.72
CA ASN A 108 -7.32 11.86 -3.52
C ASN A 108 -6.26 10.75 -3.61
N TYR A 109 -6.61 9.59 -4.20
CA TYR A 109 -5.63 8.54 -4.47
C TYR A 109 -4.49 9.07 -5.34
N LYS A 110 -4.82 9.81 -6.41
CA LYS A 110 -3.82 10.41 -7.31
C LYS A 110 -2.90 11.41 -6.61
N LEU A 111 -3.43 12.17 -5.63
CA LEU A 111 -2.61 13.06 -4.79
C LEU A 111 -1.66 12.26 -3.88
N ASN A 112 -2.15 11.16 -3.33
CA ASN A 112 -1.35 10.30 -2.46
C ASN A 112 -0.28 9.49 -3.23
N PHE A 113 -0.56 9.11 -4.47
CA PHE A 113 0.32 8.30 -5.31
C PHE A 113 0.43 8.92 -6.71
N PRO A 114 1.19 10.01 -6.87
CA PRO A 114 1.21 10.79 -8.10
C PRO A 114 1.73 10.03 -9.32
N GLU A 115 2.55 8.99 -9.14
CA GLU A 115 3.07 8.15 -10.25
C GLU A 115 2.06 7.07 -10.70
N CYS A 116 1.05 6.76 -9.86
CA CYS A 116 0.05 5.75 -10.18
C CYS A 116 -0.88 6.19 -11.32
N ILE A 117 -1.22 5.30 -12.23
CA ILE A 117 -2.32 5.51 -13.18
C ILE A 117 -3.63 5.27 -12.43
N VAL A 118 -4.42 6.32 -12.24
CA VAL A 118 -5.70 6.23 -11.53
C VAL A 118 -6.85 6.38 -12.50
N ALA A 119 -7.73 5.38 -12.55
CA ALA A 119 -8.98 5.42 -13.29
C ALA A 119 -10.14 5.81 -12.36
N ASN A 120 -10.91 6.82 -12.76
CA ASN A 120 -12.20 7.10 -12.15
C ASN A 120 -13.28 6.49 -13.04
N ASP A 121 -13.60 5.22 -12.81
CA ASP A 121 -14.50 4.45 -13.66
C ASP A 121 -15.11 3.26 -12.89
N ASP A 122 -16.15 2.64 -13.47
CA ASP A 122 -16.66 1.38 -12.99
C ASP A 122 -15.71 0.25 -13.37
N ILE A 123 -15.46 -0.66 -12.44
CA ILE A 123 -14.58 -1.82 -12.65
C ILE A 123 -15.04 -2.68 -13.83
N ASN A 124 -16.35 -2.77 -14.08
CA ASN A 124 -16.92 -3.52 -15.19
C ASN A 124 -16.53 -2.95 -16.57
N ASN A 125 -16.10 -1.69 -16.64
CA ASN A 125 -15.57 -1.10 -17.85
C ASN A 125 -14.12 -1.48 -18.14
N ILE A 126 -13.51 -2.29 -17.27
CA ILE A 126 -12.12 -2.75 -17.36
C ILE A 126 -12.04 -4.27 -17.28
N LEU A 127 -12.85 -4.88 -16.40
CA LEU A 127 -12.99 -6.31 -16.19
C LEU A 127 -14.46 -6.69 -16.44
N ASP A 128 -14.76 -7.17 -17.64
CA ASP A 128 -16.11 -7.46 -18.13
C ASP A 128 -16.37 -8.95 -18.36
N GLY A 129 -15.39 -9.81 -18.07
CA GLY A 129 -15.49 -11.25 -18.24
C GLY A 129 -15.99 -11.96 -17.00
N ASP A 130 -16.58 -13.14 -17.20
CA ASP A 130 -16.97 -14.01 -16.09
C ASP A 130 -15.77 -14.72 -15.48
N LEU A 131 -15.79 -14.90 -14.17
CA LEU A 131 -14.73 -15.57 -13.43
C LEU A 131 -14.53 -17.02 -13.94
N GLY A 132 -13.29 -17.36 -14.24
CA GLY A 132 -12.90 -18.69 -14.76
C GLY A 132 -13.05 -18.86 -16.27
N THR A 133 -13.47 -17.83 -17.00
CA THR A 133 -13.52 -17.83 -18.47
C THR A 133 -12.22 -17.30 -19.08
N VAL A 134 -12.08 -17.44 -20.40
CA VAL A 134 -10.98 -16.81 -21.13
C VAL A 134 -11.15 -15.29 -21.09
N PRO A 135 -10.10 -14.53 -20.77
CA PRO A 135 -10.18 -13.07 -20.71
C PRO A 135 -10.75 -12.45 -21.99
N SER A 136 -11.64 -11.49 -21.82
CA SER A 136 -12.27 -10.75 -22.91
C SER A 136 -11.25 -9.94 -23.72
N ALA A 137 -11.68 -9.32 -24.82
CA ALA A 137 -10.83 -8.43 -25.60
C ALA A 137 -10.46 -7.15 -24.80
N LEU A 138 -11.35 -6.69 -23.91
CA LEU A 138 -11.12 -5.55 -23.02
C LEU A 138 -10.11 -5.90 -21.96
N GLU A 139 -10.29 -7.01 -21.26
CA GLU A 139 -9.36 -7.51 -20.24
C GLU A 139 -7.96 -7.76 -20.79
N LYS A 140 -7.85 -8.35 -21.99
CA LYS A 140 -6.55 -8.54 -22.67
C LYS A 140 -5.84 -7.21 -22.94
N ARG A 141 -6.58 -6.15 -23.32
CA ARG A 141 -6.00 -4.82 -23.49
C ARG A 141 -5.53 -4.24 -22.17
N THR A 142 -6.33 -4.39 -21.12
CA THR A 142 -6.00 -3.93 -19.75
C THR A 142 -4.74 -4.64 -19.26
N ILE A 143 -4.68 -5.96 -19.32
CA ILE A 143 -3.50 -6.76 -18.94
C ILE A 143 -2.26 -6.30 -19.71
N LYS A 144 -2.38 -6.14 -21.03
CA LYS A 144 -1.26 -5.66 -21.86
C LYS A 144 -0.78 -4.27 -21.47
N LYS A 145 -1.69 -3.38 -21.07
CA LYS A 145 -1.36 -2.01 -20.63
C LYS A 145 -0.66 -1.98 -19.27
N LEU A 146 -1.09 -2.85 -18.35
CA LEU A 146 -0.53 -2.92 -17.00
C LEU A 146 0.82 -3.64 -16.96
N GLY A 147 1.04 -4.60 -17.89
CA GLY A 147 2.24 -5.45 -17.89
C GLY A 147 2.26 -6.41 -16.72
N ASP A 148 3.46 -6.77 -16.27
CA ASP A 148 3.63 -7.67 -15.15
C ASP A 148 3.24 -6.99 -13.85
N ILE A 149 2.38 -7.66 -13.07
CA ILE A 149 1.88 -7.21 -11.76
C ILE A 149 2.25 -8.27 -10.73
N ASP A 150 2.80 -7.83 -9.62
CA ASP A 150 3.19 -8.71 -8.52
C ASP A 150 2.08 -8.86 -7.48
N ILE A 151 1.30 -7.80 -7.24
CA ILE A 151 0.29 -7.73 -6.18
C ILE A 151 -0.98 -7.09 -6.72
N VAL A 152 -2.11 -7.72 -6.41
CA VAL A 152 -3.45 -7.12 -6.59
C VAL A 152 -4.11 -7.06 -5.23
N ILE A 153 -4.60 -5.88 -4.84
CA ILE A 153 -5.44 -5.69 -3.67
C ILE A 153 -6.83 -5.20 -4.08
N ALA A 154 -7.84 -5.53 -3.29
CA ALA A 154 -9.21 -5.11 -3.55
C ALA A 154 -9.95 -4.88 -2.22
N GLY A 155 -10.30 -3.64 -1.94
CA GLY A 155 -11.07 -3.24 -0.76
C GLY A 155 -12.54 -3.03 -1.10
N LEU A 156 -13.34 -4.10 -1.20
CA LEU A 156 -14.78 -3.98 -1.46
C LEU A 156 -15.46 -3.21 -0.32
N CYS A 157 -16.05 -2.06 -0.64
CA CYS A 157 -16.86 -1.31 0.32
C CYS A 157 -18.18 -2.03 0.57
N THR A 158 -18.30 -2.66 1.73
CA THR A 158 -19.54 -3.38 2.13
C THR A 158 -20.71 -2.44 2.43
N PHE A 159 -20.46 -1.15 2.63
CA PHE A 159 -21.51 -0.16 2.93
C PHE A 159 -22.50 0.05 1.77
N SER A 160 -22.06 0.00 0.53
CA SER A 160 -22.96 0.13 -0.62
C SER A 160 -23.85 -1.10 -0.81
N TYR A 161 -23.36 -2.29 -0.44
CA TYR A 161 -24.16 -3.52 -0.45
C TYR A 161 -25.25 -3.52 0.62
N ALA A 162 -25.00 -3.01 1.81
CA ALA A 162 -25.96 -2.91 2.89
C ALA A 162 -27.09 -1.94 2.57
N THR A 163 -26.81 -0.80 1.94
CA THR A 163 -27.86 0.18 1.57
C THR A 163 -28.70 -0.25 0.37
N TYR A 164 -28.15 -1.04 -0.57
CA TYR A 164 -28.88 -1.55 -1.71
C TYR A 164 -29.92 -2.61 -1.31
N ASN A 165 -29.60 -3.45 -0.34
CA ASN A 165 -30.53 -4.50 0.16
C ASN A 165 -31.59 -4.00 1.15
N LEU A 166 -31.44 -2.79 1.71
CA LEU A 166 -32.43 -2.18 2.61
C LEU A 166 -33.54 -1.40 1.87
N ARG A 167 -33.44 -1.26 0.55
CA ARG A 167 -34.43 -0.56 -0.30
C ARG A 167 -35.30 -1.49 -1.17
N LYS A 168 -35.26 -2.77 -0.92
CA LYS A 168 -36.22 -3.77 -1.41
C LYS A 168 -37.07 -4.25 -0.23
#